data_15dc40eaa640ef0850886200bafef848
#
_entry.id   15dc40eaa640ef0850886200bafef848
#
_cell.length_a   1.000
_cell.length_b   1.000
_cell.length_c   1.000
_cell.angle_alpha   90.00
_cell.angle_beta   90.00
_cell.angle_gamma   90.00
#
_symmetry.space_group_name_H-M   'P 1'
#
loop_
_entity.id
_entity.type
_entity.pdbx_description
1 polymer ?
#
loop_
_entity_poly.entity_id
_entity_poly.type
_entity_poly.pdbx_seq_one_letter_code
_entity_poly.pdbx_strand_id
1 'polypeptide(L)'
;MNLRFLAAAALALLALAGVAAAAGAGSPRSQPQSVIGESVKGRPIAVRRVGDPKSDLKVLVVGSIHGDETQGHRIVRRLRGSYGERIKGADFWTITTVNPDGVATGERRNAHGVDLNRNFSHGFDPTLDGGYNSGPHPFSEPESKAVKRLSKRVRFDLAVWYHQPWGMTLVPCDRTSRYARRYARVSGLGPGRECDVYAPGSAIAWQRHRFGTAAFVVELPGRRLHAAEVRRHARATLAVSRMLK
;
A
#
# COMPACT_ATOMS: atom_id res chain seq x y z
N MET A 1 80.97 -47.82 18.96
CA MET A 1 80.22 -46.68 19.49
C MET A 1 79.92 -45.77 18.33
N ASN A 2 78.75 -45.87 17.73
CA ASN A 2 78.15 -44.86 16.81
C ASN A 2 76.73 -45.21 16.56
N LEU A 3 75.81 -44.47 17.13
CA LEU A 3 74.37 -44.51 16.93
C LEU A 3 74.02 -43.93 15.53
N ARG A 4 73.29 -44.68 14.73
CA ARG A 4 72.67 -44.19 13.50
C ARG A 4 71.17 -44.01 13.75
N PHE A 5 70.71 -42.77 13.71
CA PHE A 5 69.30 -42.44 13.73
C PHE A 5 68.72 -42.62 12.33
N LEU A 6 67.70 -43.47 12.19
CA LEU A 6 66.85 -43.57 11.02
C LEU A 6 65.66 -42.59 11.21
N ALA A 7 65.57 -41.65 10.32
CA ALA A 7 64.41 -40.75 10.25
C ALA A 7 63.32 -41.40 9.33
N ALA A 8 62.15 -41.70 9.90
CA ALA A 8 61.00 -42.12 9.15
C ALA A 8 60.21 -40.88 8.72
N ALA A 9 60.08 -40.71 7.40
CA ALA A 9 59.22 -39.66 6.83
C ALA A 9 57.79 -40.19 6.76
N ALA A 10 56.88 -39.56 7.51
CA ALA A 10 55.43 -39.80 7.40
C ALA A 10 54.81 -38.85 6.36
N LEU A 11 54.36 -39.39 5.25
CA LEU A 11 53.53 -38.66 4.29
C LEU A 11 52.12 -38.49 4.87
N ALA A 12 51.73 -37.28 5.21
CA ALA A 12 50.36 -36.90 5.54
C ALA A 12 49.60 -36.55 4.23
N LEU A 13 48.69 -37.42 3.82
CA LEU A 13 47.69 -37.08 2.77
C LEU A 13 46.65 -36.12 3.37
N LEU A 14 46.67 -34.86 2.95
CA LEU A 14 45.55 -33.91 3.20
C LEU A 14 44.43 -34.24 2.23
N ALA A 15 43.34 -34.84 2.73
CA ALA A 15 42.08 -34.90 2.03
C ALA A 15 41.41 -33.52 2.05
N LEU A 16 41.40 -32.77 0.94
CA LEU A 16 40.55 -31.58 0.76
C LEU A 16 39.10 -32.04 0.67
N ALA A 17 38.37 -31.96 1.76
CA ALA A 17 36.92 -32.02 1.75
C ALA A 17 36.40 -30.72 1.16
N GLY A 18 35.97 -30.75 -0.10
CA GLY A 18 35.27 -29.61 -0.73
C GLY A 18 33.92 -29.39 -0.06
N VAL A 19 33.86 -28.35 0.76
CA VAL A 19 32.57 -27.83 1.28
C VAL A 19 31.85 -27.17 0.11
N ALA A 20 30.92 -27.88 -0.51
CA ALA A 20 29.96 -27.29 -1.44
C ALA A 20 29.12 -26.30 -0.65
N ALA A 21 29.40 -25.00 -0.82
CA ALA A 21 28.56 -23.95 -0.29
C ALA A 21 27.18 -24.07 -0.96
N ALA A 22 26.21 -24.60 -0.22
CA ALA A 22 24.82 -24.53 -0.62
C ALA A 22 24.47 -23.03 -0.80
N ALA A 23 24.22 -22.63 -2.05
CA ALA A 23 23.71 -21.30 -2.36
C ALA A 23 22.40 -21.13 -1.60
N GLY A 24 22.46 -20.47 -0.45
CA GLY A 24 21.29 -20.15 0.36
C GLY A 24 20.31 -19.41 -0.50
N ALA A 25 19.11 -19.95 -0.63
CA ALA A 25 17.98 -19.27 -1.25
C ALA A 25 17.82 -17.92 -0.53
N GLY A 26 18.29 -16.85 -1.18
CA GLY A 26 18.30 -15.52 -0.59
C GLY A 26 16.90 -15.16 -0.13
N SER A 27 16.77 -14.81 1.13
CA SER A 27 15.53 -14.23 1.67
C SER A 27 15.05 -13.15 0.72
N PRO A 28 13.77 -13.11 0.36
CA PRO A 28 13.26 -12.14 -0.61
C PRO A 28 13.60 -10.74 -0.09
N ARG A 29 14.42 -10.04 -0.86
CA ARG A 29 14.89 -8.68 -0.52
C ARG A 29 13.67 -7.79 -0.46
N SER A 30 13.29 -7.36 0.74
CA SER A 30 12.28 -6.32 0.90
C SER A 30 12.73 -5.10 0.10
N GLN A 31 11.93 -4.69 -0.88
CA GLN A 31 12.23 -3.50 -1.68
C GLN A 31 12.41 -2.30 -0.75
N PRO A 32 13.39 -1.43 -1.02
CA PRO A 32 13.65 -0.27 -0.18
C PRO A 32 12.42 0.63 -0.09
N GLN A 33 12.24 1.23 1.07
CA GLN A 33 11.25 2.27 1.27
C GLN A 33 11.74 3.55 0.60
N SER A 34 10.86 4.22 -0.16
CA SER A 34 11.14 5.53 -0.78
C SER A 34 10.22 6.58 -0.20
N VAL A 35 10.74 7.78 0.02
CA VAL A 35 9.96 8.95 0.41
C VAL A 35 9.42 9.60 -0.86
N ILE A 36 8.11 9.82 -0.94
CA ILE A 36 7.44 10.46 -2.09
C ILE A 36 7.12 11.94 -1.85
N GLY A 37 7.26 12.39 -0.62
CA GLY A 37 7.05 13.75 -0.16
C GLY A 37 7.01 13.80 1.36
N GLU A 38 6.75 15.00 1.87
CA GLU A 38 6.61 15.27 3.29
C GLU A 38 5.23 15.90 3.56
N SER A 39 4.75 15.75 4.80
CA SER A 39 3.55 16.43 5.29
C SER A 39 3.85 17.90 5.61
N VAL A 40 2.82 18.65 6.01
CA VAL A 40 2.94 20.05 6.45
C VAL A 40 4.01 20.21 7.54
N LYS A 41 4.11 19.25 8.48
CA LYS A 41 5.10 19.29 9.59
C LYS A 41 6.40 18.55 9.25
N GLY A 42 6.69 18.32 7.98
CA GLY A 42 7.94 17.68 7.54
C GLY A 42 8.04 16.18 7.81
N ARG A 43 6.93 15.50 8.16
CA ARG A 43 6.95 14.04 8.34
C ARG A 43 6.96 13.33 6.99
N PRO A 44 7.83 12.31 6.80
CA PRO A 44 7.96 11.64 5.52
C PRO A 44 6.69 10.84 5.16
N ILE A 45 6.24 11.00 3.91
CA ILE A 45 5.21 10.16 3.29
C ILE A 45 5.95 9.08 2.49
N ALA A 46 5.92 7.86 3.01
CA ALA A 46 6.73 6.78 2.49
C ALA A 46 5.91 5.75 1.71
N VAL A 47 6.45 5.35 0.57
CA VAL A 47 5.96 4.23 -0.22
C VAL A 47 6.93 3.06 -0.15
N ARG A 48 6.41 1.84 -0.06
CA ARG A 48 7.19 0.62 -0.17
C ARG A 48 6.59 -0.30 -1.22
N ARG A 49 7.43 -0.82 -2.09
CA ARG A 49 7.03 -1.79 -3.11
C ARG A 49 7.14 -3.21 -2.57
N VAL A 50 6.22 -4.06 -2.99
CA VAL A 50 6.22 -5.51 -2.72
C VAL A 50 5.66 -6.26 -3.91
N GLY A 51 6.06 -7.50 -4.08
CA GLY A 51 5.66 -8.33 -5.22
C GLY A 51 6.68 -8.31 -6.34
N ASP A 52 6.22 -8.29 -7.57
CA ASP A 52 7.06 -8.36 -8.77
C ASP A 52 7.32 -6.96 -9.35
N PRO A 53 8.50 -6.37 -9.13
CA PRO A 53 8.82 -5.02 -9.60
C PRO A 53 8.95 -4.90 -11.12
N LYS A 54 9.05 -6.04 -11.84
CA LYS A 54 9.11 -6.08 -13.31
C LYS A 54 7.73 -6.18 -13.96
N SER A 55 6.68 -6.45 -13.17
CA SER A 55 5.32 -6.55 -13.69
C SER A 55 4.82 -5.19 -14.21
N ASP A 56 4.13 -5.20 -15.34
CA ASP A 56 3.43 -4.03 -15.88
C ASP A 56 2.21 -3.68 -15.06
N LEU A 57 1.57 -4.66 -14.39
CA LEU A 57 0.43 -4.44 -13.52
C LEU A 57 0.86 -3.70 -12.24
N LYS A 58 0.48 -2.43 -12.12
CA LYS A 58 0.80 -1.53 -11.00
C LYS A 58 -0.40 -1.37 -10.07
N VAL A 59 -0.24 -1.72 -8.82
CA VAL A 59 -1.31 -1.68 -7.81
C VAL A 59 -0.93 -0.72 -6.68
N LEU A 60 -1.74 0.29 -6.43
CA LEU A 60 -1.61 1.18 -5.27
C LEU A 60 -2.48 0.66 -4.12
N VAL A 61 -1.92 0.64 -2.92
CA VAL A 61 -2.66 0.35 -1.68
C VAL A 61 -2.35 1.41 -0.65
N VAL A 62 -3.37 2.14 -0.23
CA VAL A 62 -3.26 3.23 0.75
C VAL A 62 -3.97 2.84 2.04
N GLY A 63 -3.24 2.83 3.15
CA GLY A 63 -3.74 2.44 4.46
C GLY A 63 -4.63 3.49 5.11
N SER A 64 -4.33 4.78 4.93
CA SER A 64 -5.22 5.88 5.30
C SER A 64 -4.85 7.18 4.59
N ILE A 65 -5.86 8.03 4.38
CA ILE A 65 -5.72 9.43 3.98
C ILE A 65 -6.17 10.35 5.12
N HIS A 66 -7.07 9.86 5.99
CA HIS A 66 -7.45 10.54 7.22
C HIS A 66 -6.64 10.00 8.39
N GLY A 67 -6.27 10.87 9.33
CA GLY A 67 -5.36 10.48 10.42
C GLY A 67 -6.00 9.63 11.51
N ASP A 68 -7.29 9.75 11.71
CA ASP A 68 -8.10 8.96 12.64
C ASP A 68 -8.50 7.56 12.12
N GLU A 69 -8.28 7.26 10.83
CA GLU A 69 -8.71 6.02 10.16
C GLU A 69 -7.56 5.02 9.98
N THR A 70 -6.99 4.49 11.07
CA THR A 70 -5.69 3.79 11.04
C THR A 70 -5.74 2.27 10.83
N GLN A 71 -6.91 1.64 10.74
CA GLN A 71 -6.98 0.16 10.63
C GLN A 71 -6.41 -0.39 9.32
N GLY A 72 -6.45 0.39 8.24
CA GLY A 72 -5.80 0.05 6.97
C GLY A 72 -4.28 -0.13 7.08
N HIS A 73 -3.61 0.51 8.06
CA HIS A 73 -2.18 0.32 8.32
C HIS A 73 -1.82 -1.13 8.62
N ARG A 74 -2.71 -1.86 9.30
CA ARG A 74 -2.50 -3.28 9.64
C ARG A 74 -2.54 -4.16 8.40
N ILE A 75 -3.41 -3.81 7.44
CA ILE A 75 -3.54 -4.53 6.17
C ILE A 75 -2.30 -4.26 5.31
N VAL A 76 -1.86 -3.00 5.23
CA VAL A 76 -0.61 -2.62 4.53
C VAL A 76 0.60 -3.35 5.10
N ARG A 77 0.76 -3.38 6.44
CA ARG A 77 1.84 -4.16 7.08
C ARG A 77 1.76 -5.64 6.73
N ARG A 78 0.56 -6.21 6.67
CA ARG A 78 0.36 -7.62 6.31
C ARG A 78 0.77 -7.91 4.86
N LEU A 79 0.42 -7.01 3.93
CA LEU A 79 0.84 -7.10 2.52
C LEU A 79 2.35 -7.01 2.37
N ARG A 80 3.01 -6.14 3.13
CA ARG A 80 4.48 -5.99 3.13
C ARG A 80 5.23 -7.18 3.71
N GLY A 81 4.60 -7.91 4.62
CA GLY A 81 5.15 -9.11 5.27
C GLY A 81 4.81 -10.39 4.49
N SER A 82 4.23 -11.36 5.18
CA SER A 82 3.99 -12.73 4.69
C SER A 82 3.14 -12.85 3.41
N TYR A 83 2.51 -11.80 2.94
CA TYR A 83 1.79 -11.79 1.66
C TYR A 83 2.62 -11.24 0.51
N GLY A 84 3.64 -10.41 0.77
CA GLY A 84 4.48 -9.82 -0.27
C GLY A 84 5.12 -10.86 -1.18
N GLU A 85 5.61 -11.95 -0.61
CA GLU A 85 6.23 -13.07 -1.35
C GLU A 85 5.25 -13.83 -2.25
N ARG A 86 3.95 -13.75 -1.95
CA ARG A 86 2.88 -14.42 -2.68
C ARG A 86 2.32 -13.57 -3.83
N ILE A 87 2.77 -12.34 -3.94
CA ILE A 87 2.38 -11.44 -5.03
C ILE A 87 3.24 -11.78 -6.24
N LYS A 88 2.64 -12.46 -7.21
CA LYS A 88 3.29 -12.78 -8.49
C LYS A 88 2.63 -11.99 -9.61
N GLY A 89 3.43 -11.47 -10.54
CA GLY A 89 2.96 -10.74 -11.73
C GLY A 89 2.11 -9.50 -11.40
N ALA A 90 2.44 -8.81 -10.32
CA ALA A 90 1.92 -7.50 -9.97
C ALA A 90 2.92 -6.75 -9.07
N ASP A 91 3.09 -5.48 -9.31
CA ASP A 91 3.95 -4.57 -8.55
C ASP A 91 3.07 -3.71 -7.62
N PHE A 92 3.09 -4.04 -6.35
CA PHE A 92 2.30 -3.36 -5.34
C PHE A 92 3.08 -2.19 -4.73
N TRP A 93 2.53 -1.01 -4.80
CA TRP A 93 3.00 0.21 -4.18
C TRP A 93 2.13 0.51 -2.96
N THR A 94 2.71 0.42 -1.78
CA THR A 94 1.96 0.49 -0.54
C THR A 94 2.34 1.73 0.25
N ILE A 95 1.35 2.53 0.67
CA ILE A 95 1.50 3.71 1.53
C ILE A 95 0.77 3.41 2.84
N THR A 96 1.45 3.55 3.97
CA THR A 96 0.80 3.32 5.28
C THR A 96 -0.20 4.43 5.56
N THR A 97 0.23 5.69 5.46
CA THR A 97 -0.64 6.86 5.55
C THR A 97 -0.16 7.95 4.59
N VAL A 98 -1.11 8.68 4.03
CA VAL A 98 -0.84 9.93 3.28
C VAL A 98 -0.78 11.10 4.25
N ASN A 99 -1.41 11.00 5.41
CA ASN A 99 -1.53 12.05 6.43
C ASN A 99 -0.81 11.70 7.74
N PRO A 100 0.54 11.72 7.78
CA PRO A 100 1.25 11.37 9.01
C PRO A 100 1.07 12.40 10.13
N ASP A 101 0.72 13.64 9.83
CA ASP A 101 0.42 14.66 10.85
C ASP A 101 -0.91 14.39 11.55
N GLY A 102 -1.97 14.11 10.78
CA GLY A 102 -3.25 13.72 11.32
C GLY A 102 -3.18 12.42 12.12
N VAL A 103 -2.37 11.43 11.67
CA VAL A 103 -2.14 10.20 12.46
C VAL A 103 -1.49 10.50 13.81
N ALA A 104 -0.57 11.46 13.86
CA ALA A 104 0.12 11.81 15.10
C ALA A 104 -0.80 12.51 16.13
N THR A 105 -1.87 13.15 15.67
CA THR A 105 -2.84 13.86 16.51
C THR A 105 -4.17 13.12 16.66
N GLY A 106 -4.40 12.05 15.87
CA GLY A 106 -5.69 11.37 15.82
C GLY A 106 -6.78 12.17 15.09
N GLU A 107 -6.38 13.10 14.23
CA GLU A 107 -7.29 14.00 13.52
C GLU A 107 -7.54 13.57 12.09
N ARG A 108 -8.78 13.73 11.62
CA ARG A 108 -9.16 13.44 10.23
C ARG A 108 -8.31 14.24 9.24
N ARG A 109 -8.22 15.56 9.47
CA ARG A 109 -7.57 16.54 8.58
C ARG A 109 -6.06 16.53 8.72
N ASN A 110 -5.36 17.15 7.77
CA ASN A 110 -3.92 17.41 7.89
C ASN A 110 -3.64 18.61 8.84
N ALA A 111 -2.36 18.95 8.99
CA ALA A 111 -1.96 20.02 9.92
C ALA A 111 -2.37 21.44 9.49
N HIS A 112 -2.81 21.65 8.26
CA HIS A 112 -3.47 22.90 7.80
C HIS A 112 -4.99 22.90 8.04
N GLY A 113 -5.56 21.83 8.62
CA GLY A 113 -6.99 21.69 8.78
C GLY A 113 -7.74 21.34 7.51
N VAL A 114 -7.06 20.77 6.51
CA VAL A 114 -7.63 20.36 5.23
C VAL A 114 -7.99 18.89 5.24
N ASP A 115 -9.19 18.53 4.76
CA ASP A 115 -9.54 17.15 4.40
C ASP A 115 -8.83 16.79 3.10
N LEU A 116 -7.76 16.01 3.21
CA LEU A 116 -6.95 15.62 2.05
C LEU A 116 -7.76 14.89 0.98
N ASN A 117 -8.85 14.20 1.38
CA ASN A 117 -9.74 13.51 0.44
C ASN A 117 -10.81 14.45 -0.17
N ARG A 118 -10.61 15.75 -0.07
CA ARG A 118 -11.34 16.84 -0.75
C ARG A 118 -10.40 17.72 -1.57
N ASN A 119 -9.10 17.50 -1.50
CA ASN A 119 -8.06 18.39 -2.05
C ASN A 119 -7.57 17.98 -3.45
N PHE A 120 -8.20 16.99 -4.11
CA PHE A 120 -7.88 16.59 -5.49
C PHE A 120 -8.73 17.36 -6.51
N SER A 121 -8.24 17.47 -7.76
CA SER A 121 -8.82 18.41 -8.73
C SER A 121 -10.16 17.98 -9.36
N HIS A 122 -10.49 16.68 -9.37
CA HIS A 122 -11.75 16.24 -9.98
C HIS A 122 -12.93 16.50 -9.05
N GLY A 123 -13.85 17.37 -9.49
CA GLY A 123 -14.99 17.80 -8.66
C GLY A 123 -14.55 18.60 -7.43
N PHE A 124 -13.42 19.30 -7.48
CA PHE A 124 -13.00 20.15 -6.36
C PHE A 124 -14.05 21.21 -6.07
N ASP A 125 -14.40 21.35 -4.81
CA ASP A 125 -15.39 22.31 -4.34
C ASP A 125 -14.76 23.20 -3.24
N PRO A 126 -14.47 24.47 -3.55
CA PRO A 126 -13.84 25.39 -2.60
C PRO A 126 -14.78 25.86 -1.48
N THR A 127 -16.05 25.54 -1.57
CA THR A 127 -17.07 25.95 -0.56
C THR A 127 -17.17 24.98 0.61
N LEU A 128 -16.49 23.83 0.52
CA LEU A 128 -16.45 22.86 1.61
C LEU A 128 -15.62 23.40 2.78
N ASP A 129 -16.18 23.34 3.98
CA ASP A 129 -15.58 23.84 5.20
C ASP A 129 -15.63 22.83 6.37
N GLY A 130 -15.27 23.27 7.56
CA GLY A 130 -15.30 22.48 8.79
C GLY A 130 -14.50 21.16 8.65
N GLY A 131 -15.15 20.05 8.94
CA GLY A 131 -14.56 18.72 8.85
C GLY A 131 -14.19 18.29 7.43
N TYR A 132 -14.75 18.95 6.41
CA TYR A 132 -14.58 18.64 4.98
C TYR A 132 -13.85 19.75 4.20
N ASN A 133 -13.20 20.69 4.91
CA ASN A 133 -12.43 21.76 4.28
C ASN A 133 -11.51 21.23 3.17
N SER A 134 -11.76 21.67 1.93
CA SER A 134 -11.03 21.22 0.73
C SER A 134 -9.69 21.90 0.52
N GLY A 135 -9.39 22.96 1.30
CA GLY A 135 -8.26 23.85 1.09
C GLY A 135 -8.51 24.92 0.01
N PRO A 136 -7.60 25.88 -0.16
CA PRO A 136 -7.80 27.05 -1.01
C PRO A 136 -7.85 26.76 -2.50
N HIS A 137 -7.24 25.67 -2.96
CA HIS A 137 -7.26 25.24 -4.35
C HIS A 137 -6.90 23.76 -4.47
N PRO A 138 -7.21 23.10 -5.61
CA PRO A 138 -6.83 21.70 -5.82
C PRO A 138 -5.33 21.48 -5.63
N PHE A 139 -4.99 20.44 -4.88
CA PHE A 139 -3.60 20.12 -4.53
C PHE A 139 -2.88 21.28 -3.82
N SER A 140 -3.55 22.03 -2.97
CA SER A 140 -2.89 23.00 -2.09
C SER A 140 -1.91 22.32 -1.13
N GLU A 141 -2.24 21.10 -0.69
CA GLU A 141 -1.52 20.40 0.37
C GLU A 141 -0.30 19.61 -0.13
N PRO A 142 0.81 19.59 0.62
CA PRO A 142 2.00 18.83 0.26
C PRO A 142 1.74 17.33 0.13
N GLU A 143 0.85 16.78 0.96
CA GLU A 143 0.43 15.39 0.96
C GLU A 143 -0.30 15.01 -0.34
N SER A 144 -1.28 15.79 -0.75
CA SER A 144 -2.00 15.56 -2.01
C SER A 144 -1.10 15.75 -3.23
N LYS A 145 -0.16 16.72 -3.18
CA LYS A 145 0.90 16.88 -4.19
C LYS A 145 1.79 15.65 -4.29
N ALA A 146 2.14 15.03 -3.16
CA ALA A 146 2.95 13.80 -3.13
C ALA A 146 2.25 12.64 -3.86
N VAL A 147 0.97 12.41 -3.55
CA VAL A 147 0.14 11.40 -4.24
C VAL A 147 0.01 11.72 -5.73
N LYS A 148 -0.21 13.01 -6.08
CA LYS A 148 -0.29 13.47 -7.48
C LYS A 148 0.99 13.14 -8.25
N ARG A 149 2.18 13.46 -7.70
CA ARG A 149 3.47 13.16 -8.34
C ARG A 149 3.66 11.66 -8.54
N LEU A 150 3.37 10.86 -7.51
CA LEU A 150 3.48 9.41 -7.57
C LEU A 150 2.55 8.83 -8.64
N SER A 151 1.27 9.20 -8.65
CA SER A 151 0.28 8.69 -9.62
C SER A 151 0.61 9.08 -11.05
N LYS A 152 1.15 10.29 -11.28
CA LYS A 152 1.61 10.71 -12.61
C LYS A 152 2.80 9.89 -13.12
N ARG A 153 3.73 9.54 -12.23
CA ARG A 153 4.95 8.79 -12.56
C ARG A 153 4.66 7.31 -12.83
N VAL A 154 3.83 6.68 -12.00
CA VAL A 154 3.64 5.22 -12.00
C VAL A 154 2.46 4.78 -12.86
N ARG A 155 1.37 5.56 -12.93
CA ARG A 155 0.16 5.19 -13.67
C ARG A 155 -0.42 3.85 -13.20
N PHE A 156 -1.09 3.87 -12.05
CA PHE A 156 -1.66 2.66 -11.46
C PHE A 156 -2.86 2.12 -12.24
N ASP A 157 -2.91 0.80 -12.42
CA ASP A 157 -4.05 0.08 -12.99
C ASP A 157 -5.17 -0.09 -11.97
N LEU A 158 -4.77 -0.35 -10.71
CA LEU A 158 -5.67 -0.55 -9.57
C LEU A 158 -5.25 0.32 -8.39
N ALA A 159 -6.21 0.90 -7.68
CA ALA A 159 -5.97 1.57 -6.41
C ALA A 159 -7.03 1.16 -5.37
N VAL A 160 -6.57 0.72 -4.20
CA VAL A 160 -7.42 0.39 -3.05
C VAL A 160 -7.11 1.37 -1.94
N TRP A 161 -8.13 2.14 -1.54
CA TRP A 161 -8.03 3.13 -0.48
C TRP A 161 -8.84 2.69 0.72
N TYR A 162 -8.18 2.53 1.87
CA TYR A 162 -8.84 2.17 3.11
C TYR A 162 -9.28 3.42 3.86
N HIS A 163 -10.53 3.37 4.31
CA HIS A 163 -11.21 4.35 5.15
C HIS A 163 -11.89 3.67 6.34
N GLN A 164 -12.52 4.45 7.19
CA GLN A 164 -13.39 4.06 8.30
C GLN A 164 -14.51 5.12 8.43
N PRO A 165 -15.70 4.83 9.06
CA PRO A 165 -15.96 3.65 9.90
C PRO A 165 -17.09 2.73 9.41
N TRP A 166 -17.56 2.81 8.15
CA TRP A 166 -18.88 2.30 7.71
C TRP A 166 -19.00 0.78 7.57
N GLY A 167 -17.92 0.03 7.56
CA GLY A 167 -17.97 -1.41 7.47
C GLY A 167 -18.48 -1.97 6.14
N MET A 168 -18.17 -1.33 5.01
CA MET A 168 -18.63 -1.71 3.68
C MET A 168 -17.58 -1.45 2.60
N THR A 169 -17.77 -2.01 1.41
CA THR A 169 -16.98 -1.67 0.22
C THR A 169 -17.82 -0.78 -0.68
N LEU A 170 -17.39 0.44 -0.97
CA LEU A 170 -18.10 1.33 -1.89
C LEU A 170 -18.02 0.80 -3.31
N VAL A 171 -19.18 0.62 -3.97
CA VAL A 171 -19.29 0.02 -5.30
C VAL A 171 -19.61 1.10 -6.33
N PRO A 172 -18.67 1.49 -7.18
CA PRO A 172 -18.91 2.48 -8.21
C PRO A 172 -19.81 1.97 -9.34
N CYS A 173 -20.45 2.89 -10.10
CA CYS A 173 -21.34 2.58 -11.23
C CYS A 173 -20.64 2.38 -12.57
N ASP A 174 -19.39 2.01 -12.59
CA ASP A 174 -18.66 1.76 -13.83
C ASP A 174 -17.97 0.40 -13.83
N ARG A 175 -17.07 0.21 -14.82
CA ARG A 175 -16.27 -1.02 -14.95
C ARG A 175 -15.48 -1.39 -13.68
N THR A 176 -15.23 -0.44 -12.76
CA THR A 176 -14.55 -0.69 -11.49
C THR A 176 -15.43 -1.48 -10.52
N SER A 177 -16.75 -1.47 -10.68
CA SER A 177 -17.70 -2.18 -9.81
C SER A 177 -17.36 -3.67 -9.64
N ARG A 178 -16.92 -4.34 -10.70
CA ARG A 178 -16.54 -5.77 -10.65
C ARG A 178 -15.41 -6.04 -9.66
N TYR A 179 -14.46 -5.12 -9.53
CA TYR A 179 -13.32 -5.22 -8.61
C TYR A 179 -13.76 -4.98 -7.16
N ALA A 180 -14.56 -3.94 -6.92
CA ALA A 180 -15.12 -3.64 -5.61
C ALA A 180 -16.02 -4.78 -5.10
N ARG A 181 -16.92 -5.33 -5.95
CA ARG A 181 -17.73 -6.51 -5.60
C ARG A 181 -16.89 -7.76 -5.31
N ARG A 182 -15.84 -8.00 -6.09
CA ARG A 182 -14.91 -9.11 -5.80
C ARG A 182 -14.21 -8.91 -4.46
N TYR A 183 -13.76 -7.68 -4.18
CA TYR A 183 -13.15 -7.35 -2.90
C TYR A 183 -14.13 -7.62 -1.74
N ALA A 184 -15.35 -7.08 -1.82
CA ALA A 184 -16.40 -7.26 -0.82
C ALA A 184 -16.64 -8.74 -0.49
N ARG A 185 -16.79 -9.57 -1.53
CA ARG A 185 -17.00 -11.00 -1.39
C ARG A 185 -15.85 -11.71 -0.67
N VAL A 186 -14.60 -11.41 -1.04
CA VAL A 186 -13.42 -12.10 -0.47
C VAL A 186 -13.09 -11.61 0.92
N SER A 187 -13.30 -10.32 1.20
CA SER A 187 -13.05 -9.74 2.53
C SER A 187 -14.13 -10.12 3.54
N GLY A 188 -15.33 -10.51 3.08
CA GLY A 188 -16.51 -10.69 3.93
C GLY A 188 -17.10 -9.37 4.42
N LEU A 189 -16.65 -8.24 3.84
CA LEU A 189 -17.20 -6.92 4.08
C LEU A 189 -18.19 -6.62 2.97
N GLY A 190 -19.47 -6.53 3.28
CA GLY A 190 -20.54 -6.39 2.29
C GLY A 190 -20.31 -5.25 1.29
N PRO A 191 -20.92 -5.31 0.11
CA PRO A 191 -20.96 -4.16 -0.79
C PRO A 191 -21.80 -3.06 -0.14
N GLY A 192 -21.39 -1.81 -0.31
CA GLY A 192 -22.21 -0.63 -0.07
C GLY A 192 -23.35 -0.53 -1.09
N ARG A 193 -24.06 0.59 -1.10
CA ARG A 193 -25.08 0.85 -2.12
C ARG A 193 -24.45 0.78 -3.51
N GLU A 194 -25.23 0.31 -4.48
CA GLU A 194 -24.82 0.43 -5.87
C GLU A 194 -24.75 1.90 -6.27
N CYS A 195 -23.76 2.23 -7.08
CA CYS A 195 -23.56 3.59 -7.55
C CYS A 195 -23.15 4.59 -6.45
N ASP A 196 -22.39 4.13 -5.47
CA ASP A 196 -21.79 5.07 -4.52
C ASP A 196 -21.00 6.14 -5.29
N VAL A 197 -21.49 7.38 -5.16
CA VAL A 197 -20.84 8.54 -5.77
C VAL A 197 -19.68 8.96 -4.87
N TYR A 198 -18.52 9.07 -5.46
CA TYR A 198 -17.37 9.57 -4.72
C TYR A 198 -17.52 11.04 -4.38
N ALA A 199 -17.08 11.39 -3.18
CA ALA A 199 -17.10 12.77 -2.73
C ALA A 199 -16.29 13.71 -3.66
N PRO A 200 -16.73 14.96 -3.81
CA PRO A 200 -16.01 16.00 -4.55
C PRO A 200 -14.56 16.09 -4.10
N GLY A 201 -13.62 16.27 -5.02
CA GLY A 201 -12.20 16.42 -4.70
C GLY A 201 -11.53 15.19 -4.12
N SER A 202 -12.13 13.98 -4.23
CA SER A 202 -11.54 12.76 -3.68
C SER A 202 -10.40 12.21 -4.54
N ALA A 203 -9.45 11.53 -3.87
CA ALA A 203 -8.30 10.91 -4.51
C ALA A 203 -8.71 9.88 -5.57
N ILE A 204 -9.70 9.04 -5.27
CA ILE A 204 -10.17 7.99 -6.17
C ILE A 204 -10.93 8.54 -7.37
N ALA A 205 -11.79 9.56 -7.19
CA ALA A 205 -12.49 10.20 -8.30
C ALA A 205 -11.46 10.81 -9.27
N TRP A 206 -10.44 11.48 -8.74
CA TRP A 206 -9.36 12.05 -9.53
C TRP A 206 -8.53 10.98 -10.27
N GLN A 207 -8.12 9.89 -9.59
CA GLN A 207 -7.34 8.81 -10.22
C GLN A 207 -8.12 8.15 -11.35
N ARG A 208 -9.42 7.89 -11.13
CA ARG A 208 -10.30 7.30 -12.16
C ARG A 208 -10.44 8.22 -13.36
N HIS A 209 -10.78 9.48 -13.13
CA HIS A 209 -10.99 10.45 -14.21
C HIS A 209 -9.69 10.73 -14.98
N ARG A 210 -8.58 10.93 -14.27
CA ARG A 210 -7.33 11.40 -14.87
C ARG A 210 -6.52 10.29 -15.54
N PHE A 211 -6.58 9.04 -15.05
CA PHE A 211 -5.71 7.95 -15.47
C PHE A 211 -6.46 6.69 -15.89
N GLY A 212 -7.76 6.62 -15.68
CA GLY A 212 -8.53 5.40 -15.88
C GLY A 212 -8.24 4.29 -14.86
N THR A 213 -7.57 4.63 -13.75
CA THR A 213 -7.26 3.70 -12.67
C THR A 213 -8.54 3.07 -12.14
N ALA A 214 -8.58 1.74 -12.00
CA ALA A 214 -9.67 1.06 -11.29
C ALA A 214 -9.55 1.32 -9.78
N ALA A 215 -10.01 2.49 -9.32
CA ALA A 215 -9.90 2.92 -7.92
C ALA A 215 -11.21 2.77 -7.17
N PHE A 216 -11.16 2.25 -5.94
CA PHE A 216 -12.33 2.14 -5.05
C PHE A 216 -11.95 2.27 -3.57
N VAL A 217 -12.95 2.60 -2.75
CA VAL A 217 -12.83 2.73 -1.30
C VAL A 217 -13.29 1.45 -0.61
N VAL A 218 -12.58 1.11 0.44
CA VAL A 218 -12.97 0.11 1.43
C VAL A 218 -13.13 0.81 2.78
N GLU A 219 -14.36 0.99 3.19
CA GLU A 219 -14.74 1.50 4.50
C GLU A 219 -14.63 0.38 5.53
N LEU A 220 -13.56 0.35 6.29
CA LEU A 220 -13.37 -0.61 7.37
C LEU A 220 -14.30 -0.30 8.55
N PRO A 221 -14.62 -1.27 9.41
CA PRO A 221 -15.37 -1.00 10.65
C PRO A 221 -14.66 0.03 11.54
N GLY A 222 -15.43 0.83 12.30
CA GLY A 222 -14.92 1.83 13.24
C GLY A 222 -14.16 1.26 14.45
N ARG A 223 -14.13 -0.07 14.58
CA ARG A 223 -13.40 -0.80 15.63
C ARG A 223 -12.06 -1.35 15.14
N ARG A 224 -11.24 -1.78 16.07
CA ARG A 224 -10.02 -2.53 15.76
C ARG A 224 -10.34 -3.84 15.03
N LEU A 225 -9.69 -4.08 13.90
CA LEU A 225 -9.82 -5.32 13.15
C LEU A 225 -9.16 -6.49 13.89
N HIS A 226 -9.77 -7.66 13.86
CA HIS A 226 -9.13 -8.89 14.32
C HIS A 226 -8.09 -9.38 13.31
N ALA A 227 -7.16 -10.23 13.74
CA ALA A 227 -6.11 -10.75 12.87
C ALA A 227 -6.66 -11.52 11.65
N ALA A 228 -7.78 -12.23 11.82
CA ALA A 228 -8.46 -12.93 10.75
C ALA A 228 -9.03 -11.97 9.69
N GLU A 229 -9.59 -10.84 10.12
CA GLU A 229 -10.11 -9.80 9.21
C GLU A 229 -8.97 -9.16 8.40
N VAL A 230 -7.86 -8.79 9.06
CA VAL A 230 -6.67 -8.27 8.37
C VAL A 230 -6.18 -9.24 7.30
N ARG A 231 -6.19 -10.56 7.60
CA ARG A 231 -5.83 -11.58 6.60
C ARG A 231 -6.83 -11.65 5.44
N ARG A 232 -8.15 -11.54 5.73
CA ARG A 232 -9.19 -11.53 4.68
C ARG A 232 -9.03 -10.33 3.75
N HIS A 233 -8.83 -9.13 4.31
CA HIS A 233 -8.61 -7.91 3.54
C HIS A 233 -7.35 -8.00 2.66
N ALA A 234 -6.23 -8.49 3.20
CA ALA A 234 -5.02 -8.70 2.41
C ALA A 234 -5.25 -9.69 1.25
N ARG A 235 -5.98 -10.81 1.50
CA ARG A 235 -6.37 -11.77 0.44
C ARG A 235 -7.30 -11.14 -0.59
N ALA A 236 -8.24 -10.29 -0.16
CA ALA A 236 -9.15 -9.59 -1.06
C ALA A 236 -8.40 -8.67 -2.02
N THR A 237 -7.41 -7.92 -1.53
CA THR A 237 -6.56 -7.07 -2.35
C THR A 237 -5.80 -7.89 -3.41
N LEU A 238 -5.23 -9.05 -3.03
CA LEU A 238 -4.57 -9.96 -3.98
C LEU A 238 -5.56 -10.58 -4.99
N ALA A 239 -6.77 -10.93 -4.55
CA ALA A 239 -7.77 -11.53 -5.42
C ALA A 239 -8.24 -10.55 -6.50
N VAL A 240 -8.34 -9.26 -6.15
CA VAL A 240 -8.72 -8.20 -7.11
C VAL A 240 -7.62 -7.90 -8.11
N SER A 241 -6.35 -7.84 -7.68
CA SER A 241 -5.25 -7.59 -8.61
C SER A 241 -5.12 -8.68 -9.70
N ARG A 242 -5.46 -9.93 -9.36
CA ARG A 242 -5.46 -11.05 -10.33
C ARG A 242 -6.55 -10.96 -11.41
N MET A 243 -7.56 -10.10 -11.24
CA MET A 243 -8.60 -9.88 -12.26
C MET A 243 -8.17 -8.91 -13.37
N LEU A 244 -7.01 -8.30 -13.25
CA LEU A 244 -6.45 -7.32 -14.20
C LEU A 244 -5.38 -7.96 -15.12
N LYS A 245 -5.14 -9.24 -14.96
CA LYS A 245 -4.24 -10.05 -15.80
C LYS A 245 -4.93 -10.57 -17.03
#